data_997487d5a3e4d584e283eca20e4e5a8f
#
_entry.id   997487d5a3e4d584e283eca20e4e5a8f
#
_cell.length_a   1.000
_cell.length_b   1.000
_cell.length_c   1.000
_cell.angle_alpha   90.00
_cell.angle_beta   90.00
_cell.angle_gamma   90.00
#
_symmetry.space_group_name_H-M   'P 1'
#
loop_
_entity.id
_entity.type
_entity.pdbx_description
1 polymer ?
#
loop_
_entity_poly.entity_id
_entity_poly.type
_entity_poly.pdbx_seq_one_letter_code
_entity_poly.pdbx_strand_id
1 'polypeptide(L)'
;MTRPSRLERASCTMSANCQCEVVDLMESTELGLARPHNGRRYRLGVMGGTFDPIHHGHLVAASEVAARFSLDEVVFVPTGVPWQKKDRKVSHREDRYLMTVIATASNPSFSVSRVDIDRQGETYTVDTLRDLRRERGDDVDLFFITGADALRQILTWRGADELFDLATFIGVSRPGVPLTPEDISH
;
A
#
# COMPACT_ATOMS: atom_id res chain seq x y z
N MET A 1 2.93 4.75 36.40
CA MET A 1 1.52 4.59 35.94
C MET A 1 1.51 4.79 34.43
N THR A 2 1.66 3.71 33.71
CA THR A 2 1.75 3.62 32.24
C THR A 2 0.34 3.47 31.68
N ARG A 3 -0.09 4.42 30.85
CA ARG A 3 -1.34 4.29 30.08
C ARG A 3 -1.13 3.29 28.94
N PRO A 4 -2.04 2.35 28.72
CA PRO A 4 -2.00 1.48 27.55
C PRO A 4 -2.37 2.25 26.29
N SER A 5 -1.57 2.11 25.23
CA SER A 5 -1.86 2.59 23.88
C SER A 5 -3.12 1.90 23.35
N ARG A 6 -4.12 2.68 23.01
CA ARG A 6 -5.38 2.22 22.46
C ARG A 6 -5.19 1.89 20.98
N LEU A 7 -5.00 0.62 20.67
CA LEU A 7 -5.16 0.07 19.34
C LEU A 7 -6.65 0.11 18.98
N GLU A 8 -7.07 1.10 18.22
CA GLU A 8 -8.39 1.08 17.62
C GLU A 8 -8.33 0.18 16.39
N ARG A 9 -8.77 -1.06 16.57
CA ARG A 9 -9.09 -1.96 15.45
C ARG A 9 -10.46 -1.56 14.93
N ALA A 10 -10.51 -0.90 13.81
CA ALA A 10 -11.74 -0.78 13.04
C ALA A 10 -12.00 -2.14 12.39
N SER A 11 -12.86 -2.97 12.98
CA SER A 11 -13.29 -4.21 12.37
C SER A 11 -14.40 -3.90 11.36
N CYS A 12 -14.09 -4.05 10.10
CA CYS A 12 -15.09 -4.05 9.04
C CYS A 12 -15.86 -5.37 9.09
N THR A 13 -17.19 -5.30 9.31
CA THR A 13 -18.07 -6.48 9.36
C THR A 13 -18.62 -6.82 7.97
N MET A 14 -17.76 -7.04 7.00
CA MET A 14 -18.16 -7.60 5.72
C MET A 14 -17.27 -8.80 5.38
N SER A 15 -17.83 -9.99 5.58
CA SER A 15 -17.19 -11.30 5.37
C SER A 15 -16.07 -11.62 6.37
N ALA A 16 -15.97 -12.88 6.80
CA ALA A 16 -15.09 -13.36 7.88
C ALA A 16 -13.58 -13.21 7.61
N ASN A 17 -13.16 -12.62 6.46
CA ASN A 17 -11.77 -12.45 6.05
C ASN A 17 -11.36 -11.02 5.67
N CYS A 18 -12.22 -10.02 5.88
CA CYS A 18 -11.84 -8.63 5.56
C CYS A 18 -10.95 -8.05 6.68
N GLN A 19 -9.66 -7.90 6.44
CA GLN A 19 -8.72 -7.22 7.34
C GLN A 19 -8.34 -5.87 6.73
N CYS A 20 -8.90 -4.80 7.28
CA CYS A 20 -8.52 -3.43 6.95
C CYS A 20 -7.98 -2.76 8.21
N GLU A 21 -6.74 -2.29 8.17
CA GLU A 21 -6.11 -1.58 9.28
C GLU A 21 -5.74 -0.14 8.88
N VAL A 22 -6.02 0.81 9.78
CA VAL A 22 -5.73 2.23 9.60
C VAL A 22 -4.56 2.64 10.48
N VAL A 23 -3.59 3.35 9.89
CA VAL A 23 -2.41 3.84 10.59
C VAL A 23 -2.40 5.35 10.61
N ASP A 24 -2.30 5.93 11.80
CA ASP A 24 -1.99 7.34 11.99
C ASP A 24 -0.47 7.51 12.11
N LEU A 25 0.11 8.34 11.22
CA LEU A 25 1.55 8.55 11.09
C LEU A 25 2.16 9.41 12.22
N MET A 26 1.38 9.79 13.24
CA MET A 26 1.87 10.73 14.28
C MET A 26 2.51 10.07 15.51
N GLU A 27 2.50 8.74 15.63
CA GLU A 27 3.23 8.06 16.71
C GLU A 27 4.50 7.39 16.17
N SER A 28 5.59 8.16 16.21
CA SER A 28 6.94 7.68 15.88
C SER A 28 7.54 6.86 17.01
N THR A 29 8.32 5.89 16.60
CA THR A 29 9.61 5.44 17.11
C THR A 29 9.71 3.98 17.46
N GLU A 30 10.36 3.25 16.59
CA GLU A 30 11.62 2.51 16.84
C GLU A 30 12.09 1.88 15.52
N LEU A 31 13.26 2.32 15.04
CA LEU A 31 13.93 1.71 13.90
C LEU A 31 14.29 0.25 14.21
N GLY A 32 13.48 -0.68 13.70
CA GLY A 32 13.74 -2.11 13.75
C GLY A 32 14.53 -2.55 12.52
N LEU A 33 15.74 -3.06 12.72
CA LEU A 33 16.54 -3.73 11.70
C LEU A 33 15.78 -4.97 11.17
N ALA A 34 15.88 -5.23 9.87
CA ALA A 34 15.30 -6.38 9.18
C ALA A 34 15.63 -7.68 9.93
N ARG A 35 14.60 -8.42 10.37
CA ARG A 35 14.75 -9.71 11.07
C ARG A 35 14.75 -10.85 10.06
N PRO A 36 15.58 -11.90 10.23
CA PRO A 36 15.58 -13.06 9.37
C PRO A 36 14.26 -13.83 9.44
N HIS A 37 13.84 -14.41 8.30
CA HIS A 37 12.63 -15.21 8.13
C HIS A 37 12.63 -16.46 9.04
N ASN A 38 12.16 -16.34 10.25
CA ASN A 38 12.02 -17.45 11.20
C ASN A 38 10.73 -18.25 10.93
N GLY A 39 10.63 -18.88 9.77
CA GLY A 39 9.52 -19.80 9.44
C GLY A 39 8.15 -19.12 9.24
N ARG A 40 8.08 -17.77 9.19
CA ARG A 40 6.85 -17.05 8.83
C ARG A 40 6.81 -16.77 7.33
N ARG A 41 5.62 -16.54 6.79
CA ARG A 41 5.43 -16.10 5.40
C ARG A 41 6.10 -14.74 5.16
N TYR A 42 6.58 -14.54 3.93
CA TYR A 42 7.15 -13.25 3.51
C TYR A 42 6.06 -12.18 3.45
N ARG A 43 6.29 -11.03 4.06
CA ARG A 43 5.31 -9.93 4.14
C ARG A 43 5.72 -8.80 3.19
N LEU A 44 5.05 -8.72 2.07
CA LEU A 44 5.31 -7.75 1.02
C LEU A 44 4.31 -6.59 1.08
N GLY A 45 4.80 -5.39 1.41
CA GLY A 45 4.04 -4.16 1.22
C GLY A 45 3.97 -3.80 -0.25
N VAL A 46 2.80 -3.41 -0.73
CA VAL A 46 2.57 -2.96 -2.11
C VAL A 46 2.07 -1.52 -2.06
N MET A 47 2.91 -0.56 -2.40
CA MET A 47 2.52 0.84 -2.47
C MET A 47 2.21 1.22 -3.92
N GLY A 48 0.93 1.18 -4.28
CA GLY A 48 0.44 1.62 -5.58
C GLY A 48 0.25 3.14 -5.64
N GLY A 49 0.61 3.76 -6.75
CA GLY A 49 0.40 5.20 -6.89
C GLY A 49 0.78 5.74 -8.26
N THR A 50 0.24 6.90 -8.62
CA THR A 50 0.65 7.58 -9.86
C THR A 50 2.10 8.06 -9.77
N PHE A 51 2.55 8.49 -8.57
CA PHE A 51 3.88 9.04 -8.31
C PHE A 51 4.29 10.12 -9.32
N ASP A 52 3.51 11.19 -9.38
CA ASP A 52 3.70 12.29 -10.32
C ASP A 52 3.82 13.66 -9.63
N PRO A 53 4.98 13.92 -8.99
CA PRO A 53 6.08 13.01 -8.71
C PRO A 53 5.90 12.18 -7.43
N ILE A 54 6.75 11.19 -7.23
CA ILE A 54 7.00 10.61 -5.91
C ILE A 54 7.58 11.68 -4.99
N HIS A 55 7.28 11.63 -3.68
CA HIS A 55 7.75 12.63 -2.71
C HIS A 55 7.97 11.99 -1.34
N HIS A 56 8.59 12.74 -0.42
CA HIS A 56 8.93 12.25 0.92
C HIS A 56 7.73 11.65 1.68
N GLY A 57 6.52 12.18 1.51
CA GLY A 57 5.33 11.62 2.15
C GLY A 57 5.08 10.15 1.78
N HIS A 58 5.35 9.75 0.54
CA HIS A 58 5.24 8.35 0.14
C HIS A 58 6.32 7.48 0.82
N LEU A 59 7.57 7.96 0.89
CA LEU A 59 8.68 7.21 1.47
C LEU A 59 8.52 7.04 2.98
N VAL A 60 8.11 8.10 3.67
CA VAL A 60 7.83 8.07 5.11
C VAL A 60 6.69 7.10 5.40
N ALA A 61 5.56 7.22 4.68
CA ALA A 61 4.44 6.32 4.83
C ALA A 61 4.82 4.85 4.63
N ALA A 62 5.63 4.56 3.59
CA ALA A 62 6.14 3.21 3.34
C ALA A 62 7.00 2.70 4.49
N SER A 63 7.91 3.53 5.02
CA SER A 63 8.80 3.17 6.13
C SER A 63 8.03 2.90 7.42
N GLU A 64 7.08 3.79 7.78
CA GLU A 64 6.26 3.67 8.97
C GLU A 64 5.38 2.39 8.92
N VAL A 65 4.74 2.15 7.79
CA VAL A 65 3.94 0.94 7.58
C VAL A 65 4.82 -0.30 7.63
N ALA A 66 5.99 -0.28 6.98
CA ALA A 66 6.92 -1.41 7.02
C ALA A 66 7.33 -1.77 8.44
N ALA A 67 7.69 -0.77 9.25
CA ALA A 67 8.06 -0.97 10.64
C ALA A 67 6.88 -1.49 11.48
N ARG A 68 5.70 -0.87 11.36
CA ARG A 68 4.53 -1.18 12.18
C ARG A 68 3.96 -2.56 11.88
N PHE A 69 3.94 -2.97 10.62
CA PHE A 69 3.44 -4.26 10.16
C PHE A 69 4.53 -5.31 9.99
N SER A 70 5.77 -5.02 10.37
CA SER A 70 6.91 -5.94 10.21
C SER A 70 6.98 -6.49 8.79
N LEU A 71 6.87 -5.60 7.79
CA LEU A 71 7.01 -5.99 6.39
C LEU A 71 8.49 -6.27 6.08
N ASP A 72 8.74 -7.24 5.24
CA ASP A 72 10.09 -7.60 4.81
C ASP A 72 10.59 -6.71 3.67
N GLU A 73 9.66 -6.27 2.82
CA GLU A 73 9.92 -5.41 1.67
C GLU A 73 8.71 -4.51 1.43
N VAL A 74 8.92 -3.32 0.88
CA VAL A 74 7.87 -2.52 0.26
C VAL A 74 8.21 -2.33 -1.22
N VAL A 75 7.36 -2.88 -2.10
CA VAL A 75 7.43 -2.66 -3.53
C VAL A 75 6.56 -1.47 -3.93
N PHE A 76 7.18 -0.48 -4.55
CA PHE A 76 6.47 0.65 -5.17
C PHE A 76 6.02 0.25 -6.57
N VAL A 77 4.75 0.49 -6.88
CA VAL A 77 4.14 0.16 -8.17
C VAL A 77 3.60 1.44 -8.81
N PRO A 78 4.42 2.12 -9.63
CA PRO A 78 3.96 3.29 -10.40
C PRO A 78 2.87 2.86 -11.39
N THR A 79 1.71 3.48 -11.30
CA THR A 79 0.57 3.20 -12.19
C THR A 79 0.93 3.48 -13.64
N GLY A 80 0.68 2.56 -14.55
CA GLY A 80 0.92 2.74 -15.99
C GLY A 80 0.01 3.83 -16.57
N VAL A 81 -1.25 3.49 -16.82
CA VAL A 81 -2.29 4.42 -17.29
C VAL A 81 -3.33 4.59 -16.18
N PRO A 82 -3.30 5.71 -15.42
CA PRO A 82 -4.22 5.92 -14.31
C PRO A 82 -5.63 6.26 -14.81
N TRP A 83 -6.57 5.34 -14.70
CA TRP A 83 -7.95 5.52 -15.13
C TRP A 83 -8.68 6.67 -14.40
N GLN A 84 -8.30 6.94 -13.14
CA GLN A 84 -8.88 8.01 -12.31
C GLN A 84 -8.40 9.42 -12.68
N LYS A 85 -7.42 9.56 -13.57
CA LYS A 85 -6.78 10.86 -13.91
C LYS A 85 -6.86 11.18 -15.39
N LYS A 86 -7.89 10.69 -16.10
CA LYS A 86 -8.07 10.91 -17.55
C LYS A 86 -8.11 12.40 -17.93
N ASP A 87 -8.62 13.25 -17.04
CA ASP A 87 -8.78 14.69 -17.28
C ASP A 87 -7.59 15.55 -16.83
N ARG A 88 -6.49 14.92 -16.37
CA ARG A 88 -5.29 15.61 -15.90
C ARG A 88 -4.09 15.19 -16.72
N LYS A 89 -3.24 16.18 -17.06
CA LYS A 89 -1.93 15.88 -17.66
C LYS A 89 -1.07 15.16 -16.61
N VAL A 90 -0.67 13.93 -16.92
CA VAL A 90 0.21 13.10 -16.10
C VAL A 90 1.50 12.92 -16.86
N SER A 91 2.64 12.97 -16.16
CA SER A 91 3.96 12.74 -16.76
C SER A 91 4.07 11.34 -17.36
N HIS A 92 4.96 11.17 -18.35
CA HIS A 92 5.12 9.89 -19.00
C HIS A 92 5.42 8.78 -17.98
N ARG A 93 4.87 7.60 -18.19
CA ARG A 93 4.97 6.48 -17.24
C ARG A 93 6.41 6.08 -16.93
N GLU A 94 7.31 6.13 -17.92
CA GLU A 94 8.73 5.82 -17.73
C GLU A 94 9.44 6.86 -16.84
N ASP A 95 9.10 8.15 -17.00
CA ASP A 95 9.67 9.20 -16.17
C ASP A 95 9.25 9.03 -14.71
N ARG A 96 7.98 8.68 -14.46
CA ARG A 96 7.45 8.41 -13.11
C ARG A 96 8.09 7.17 -12.50
N TYR A 97 8.31 6.13 -13.30
CA TYR A 97 9.04 4.95 -12.89
C TYR A 97 10.47 5.28 -12.48
N LEU A 98 11.21 6.00 -13.33
CA LEU A 98 12.60 6.39 -13.05
C LEU A 98 12.71 7.29 -11.81
N MET A 99 11.81 8.27 -11.64
CA MET A 99 11.76 9.08 -10.43
C MET A 99 11.53 8.22 -9.17
N THR A 100 10.70 7.19 -9.27
CA THR A 100 10.42 6.28 -8.16
C THR A 100 11.66 5.42 -7.83
N VAL A 101 12.34 4.89 -8.84
CA VAL A 101 13.60 4.13 -8.66
C VAL A 101 14.65 4.98 -7.95
N ILE A 102 14.86 6.22 -8.41
CA ILE A 102 15.85 7.13 -7.81
C ILE A 102 15.49 7.44 -6.35
N ALA A 103 14.21 7.73 -6.08
CA ALA A 103 13.77 8.11 -4.75
C ALA A 103 13.86 6.97 -3.72
N THR A 104 13.71 5.72 -4.16
CA THR A 104 13.73 4.54 -3.29
C THR A 104 15.11 3.92 -3.13
N ALA A 105 16.06 4.27 -3.98
CA ALA A 105 17.37 3.60 -4.09
C ALA A 105 18.20 3.57 -2.79
N SER A 106 17.99 4.50 -1.88
CA SER A 106 18.73 4.58 -0.60
C SER A 106 18.22 3.62 0.48
N ASN A 107 17.04 3.01 0.30
CA ASN A 107 16.48 2.09 1.27
C ASN A 107 16.50 0.65 0.73
N PRO A 108 17.30 -0.26 1.33
CA PRO A 108 17.45 -1.63 0.83
C PRO A 108 16.17 -2.48 0.95
N SER A 109 15.20 -2.06 1.79
CA SER A 109 13.91 -2.73 1.92
C SER A 109 12.86 -2.21 0.93
N PHE A 110 13.24 -1.27 0.04
CA PHE A 110 12.34 -0.74 -0.98
C PHE A 110 12.75 -1.27 -2.36
N SER A 111 11.77 -1.65 -3.13
CA SER A 111 11.92 -2.02 -4.54
C SER A 111 10.88 -1.30 -5.40
N VAL A 112 11.04 -1.37 -6.72
CA VAL A 112 10.09 -0.78 -7.68
C VAL A 112 9.75 -1.83 -8.72
N SER A 113 8.46 -2.10 -8.90
CA SER A 113 7.98 -3.03 -9.92
C SER A 113 7.52 -2.30 -11.18
N ARG A 114 7.74 -2.93 -12.32
CA ARG A 114 7.27 -2.47 -13.63
C ARG A 114 5.92 -3.06 -14.02
N VAL A 115 5.31 -3.87 -13.19
CA VAL A 115 4.11 -4.66 -13.52
C VAL A 115 3.02 -3.82 -14.18
N ASP A 116 2.80 -2.60 -13.72
CA ASP A 116 1.81 -1.69 -14.28
C ASP A 116 2.36 -0.82 -15.42
N ILE A 117 3.67 -0.52 -15.40
CA ILE A 117 4.35 0.22 -16.47
C ILE A 117 4.32 -0.55 -17.77
N ASP A 118 4.56 -1.86 -17.71
CA ASP A 118 4.63 -2.74 -18.88
C ASP A 118 3.24 -3.22 -19.34
N ARG A 119 2.22 -3.02 -18.50
CA ARG A 119 0.83 -3.37 -18.84
C ARG A 119 0.28 -2.48 -19.95
N GLN A 120 -0.42 -3.09 -20.89
CA GLN A 120 -1.19 -2.37 -21.91
C GLN A 120 -2.57 -1.99 -21.37
N GLY A 121 -2.99 -0.74 -21.60
CA GLY A 121 -4.30 -0.23 -21.19
C GLY A 121 -4.34 0.33 -19.77
N GLU A 122 -5.55 0.46 -19.26
CA GLU A 122 -5.80 1.01 -17.92
C GLU A 122 -5.30 0.08 -16.83
N THR A 123 -4.79 0.67 -15.75
CA THR A 123 -4.24 -0.06 -14.60
C THR A 123 -5.26 -0.10 -13.46
N TYR A 124 -5.57 -1.29 -13.00
CA TYR A 124 -6.46 -1.52 -11.86
C TYR A 124 -5.74 -2.30 -10.76
N THR A 125 -5.99 -1.95 -9.50
CA THR A 125 -5.34 -2.56 -8.34
C THR A 125 -5.49 -4.08 -8.29
N VAL A 126 -6.65 -4.61 -8.67
CA VAL A 126 -6.90 -6.06 -8.70
C VAL A 126 -5.94 -6.78 -9.65
N ASP A 127 -5.68 -6.19 -10.82
CA ASP A 127 -4.77 -6.78 -11.80
C ASP A 127 -3.31 -6.69 -11.34
N THR A 128 -2.94 -5.58 -10.68
CA THR A 128 -1.63 -5.41 -10.04
C THR A 128 -1.36 -6.48 -8.99
N LEU A 129 -2.33 -6.71 -8.09
CA LEU A 129 -2.20 -7.70 -7.02
C LEU A 129 -2.14 -9.14 -7.56
N ARG A 130 -2.95 -9.47 -8.59
CA ARG A 130 -2.88 -10.77 -9.27
C ARG A 130 -1.52 -11.04 -9.90
N ASP A 131 -0.94 -10.04 -10.55
CA ASP A 131 0.36 -10.18 -11.20
C ASP A 131 1.48 -10.31 -10.16
N LEU A 132 1.47 -9.49 -9.11
CA LEU A 132 2.43 -9.62 -8.01
C LEU A 132 2.30 -10.97 -7.30
N ARG A 133 1.08 -11.47 -7.10
CA ARG A 133 0.85 -12.82 -6.54
C ARG A 133 1.46 -13.89 -7.44
N ARG A 134 1.28 -13.77 -8.76
CA ARG A 134 1.86 -14.72 -9.72
C ARG A 134 3.39 -14.66 -9.74
N GLU A 135 3.97 -13.47 -9.64
CA GLU A 135 5.43 -13.26 -9.63
C GLU A 135 6.09 -13.76 -8.34
N ARG A 136 5.45 -13.53 -7.19
CA ARG A 136 6.04 -13.78 -5.86
C ARG A 136 5.66 -15.14 -5.27
N GLY A 137 4.63 -15.79 -5.80
CA GLY A 137 4.13 -17.09 -5.33
C GLY A 137 3.18 -17.01 -4.14
N ASP A 138 2.72 -18.18 -3.70
CA ASP A 138 1.70 -18.30 -2.65
C ASP A 138 2.23 -18.11 -1.22
N ASP A 139 3.54 -18.23 -1.02
CA ASP A 139 4.18 -18.08 0.30
C ASP A 139 4.39 -16.62 0.74
N VAL A 140 3.80 -15.67 0.01
CA VAL A 140 3.90 -14.23 0.28
C VAL A 140 2.55 -13.67 0.71
N ASP A 141 2.53 -12.95 1.83
CA ASP A 141 1.37 -12.16 2.25
C ASP A 141 1.48 -10.74 1.68
N LEU A 142 0.48 -10.31 0.92
CA LEU A 142 0.44 -8.99 0.31
C LEU A 142 -0.28 -7.98 1.21
N PHE A 143 0.32 -6.81 1.41
CA PHE A 143 -0.22 -5.68 2.16
C PHE A 143 -0.31 -4.47 1.26
N PHE A 144 -1.52 -4.10 0.80
CA PHE A 144 -1.69 -2.95 -0.09
C PHE A 144 -1.78 -1.65 0.70
N ILE A 145 -0.82 -0.75 0.46
CA ILE A 145 -0.68 0.53 1.17
C ILE A 145 -1.25 1.63 0.28
N THR A 146 -2.27 2.34 0.78
CA THR A 146 -2.93 3.42 0.05
C THR A 146 -3.31 4.58 0.97
N GLY A 147 -3.57 5.76 0.41
CA GLY A 147 -4.09 6.86 1.19
C GLY A 147 -5.50 6.57 1.71
N ALA A 148 -5.80 7.09 2.89
CA ALA A 148 -7.11 6.97 3.53
C ALA A 148 -8.27 7.39 2.61
N ASP A 149 -8.08 8.48 1.85
CA ASP A 149 -9.10 8.98 0.90
C ASP A 149 -9.41 7.98 -0.21
N ALA A 150 -8.41 7.24 -0.68
CA ALA A 150 -8.58 6.21 -1.68
C ALA A 150 -9.22 4.95 -1.09
N LEU A 151 -8.87 4.61 0.16
CA LEU A 151 -9.44 3.48 0.86
C LEU A 151 -10.95 3.63 1.09
N ARG A 152 -11.45 4.84 1.38
CA ARG A 152 -12.89 5.12 1.48
C ARG A 152 -13.67 4.73 0.22
N GLN A 153 -13.03 4.73 -0.92
CA GLN A 153 -13.64 4.41 -2.21
C GLN A 153 -13.38 2.97 -2.67
N ILE A 154 -12.77 2.13 -1.83
CA ILE A 154 -12.30 0.80 -2.24
C ILE A 154 -13.43 -0.09 -2.80
N LEU A 155 -14.64 0.02 -2.25
CA LEU A 155 -15.80 -0.74 -2.70
C LEU A 155 -16.27 -0.34 -4.12
N THR A 156 -15.84 0.82 -4.62
CA THR A 156 -16.10 1.26 -6.00
C THR A 156 -15.03 0.82 -6.98
N TRP A 157 -13.95 0.21 -6.49
CA TRP A 157 -12.86 -0.22 -7.34
C TRP A 157 -13.24 -1.49 -8.12
N ARG A 158 -12.66 -1.62 -9.32
CA ARG A 158 -12.88 -2.81 -10.14
C ARG A 158 -12.42 -4.07 -9.40
N GLY A 159 -13.31 -5.06 -9.30
CA GLY A 159 -13.04 -6.32 -8.61
C GLY A 159 -12.92 -6.17 -7.09
N ALA A 160 -13.68 -5.25 -6.49
CA ALA A 160 -13.62 -4.98 -5.05
C ALA A 160 -13.79 -6.24 -4.18
N ASP A 161 -14.66 -7.16 -4.59
CA ASP A 161 -14.89 -8.42 -3.86
C ASP A 161 -13.62 -9.29 -3.77
N GLU A 162 -12.79 -9.27 -4.81
CA GLU A 162 -11.56 -10.07 -4.89
C GLU A 162 -10.36 -9.39 -4.20
N LEU A 163 -10.37 -8.06 -4.09
CA LEU A 163 -9.25 -7.31 -3.53
C LEU A 163 -8.87 -7.79 -2.12
N PHE A 164 -9.86 -8.07 -1.29
CA PHE A 164 -9.65 -8.51 0.10
C PHE A 164 -9.17 -9.96 0.22
N ASP A 165 -9.42 -10.79 -0.79
CA ASP A 165 -8.86 -12.14 -0.87
C ASP A 165 -7.38 -12.12 -1.31
N LEU A 166 -6.98 -11.11 -2.07
CA LEU A 166 -5.63 -10.96 -2.60
C LEU A 166 -4.65 -10.32 -1.62
N ALA A 167 -5.10 -9.33 -0.82
CA ALA A 167 -4.23 -8.56 0.06
C ALA A 167 -4.94 -8.01 1.30
N THR A 168 -4.17 -7.77 2.36
CA THR A 168 -4.58 -6.91 3.48
C THR A 168 -4.41 -5.45 3.08
N PHE A 169 -5.43 -4.61 3.31
CA PHE A 169 -5.40 -3.19 2.95
C PHE A 169 -5.02 -2.33 4.15
N ILE A 170 -4.06 -1.43 3.94
CA ILE A 170 -3.58 -0.49 4.94
C ILE A 170 -3.83 0.92 4.44
N GLY A 171 -4.69 1.65 5.16
CA GLY A 171 -4.96 3.07 4.91
C GLY A 171 -3.98 3.96 5.67
N VAL A 172 -3.32 4.88 4.96
CA VAL A 172 -2.44 5.87 5.56
C VAL A 172 -3.16 7.21 5.61
N SER A 173 -3.43 7.68 6.83
CA SER A 173 -4.02 9.00 7.05
C SER A 173 -2.97 10.11 6.99
N ARG A 174 -3.40 11.32 6.64
CA ARG A 174 -2.58 12.52 6.79
C ARG A 174 -2.77 13.09 8.19
N PRO A 175 -1.76 13.77 8.77
CA PRO A 175 -1.93 14.46 10.03
C PRO A 175 -3.15 15.39 10.02
N GLY A 176 -4.03 15.25 11.02
CA GLY A 176 -5.25 16.07 11.14
C GLY A 176 -6.47 15.57 10.37
N VAL A 177 -6.40 14.44 9.68
CA VAL A 177 -7.55 13.81 9.01
C VAL A 177 -7.71 12.37 9.51
N PRO A 178 -8.30 12.16 10.69
CA PRO A 178 -8.52 10.81 11.20
C PRO A 178 -9.50 10.06 10.30
N LEU A 179 -9.23 8.77 10.06
CA LEU A 179 -10.20 7.84 9.50
C LEU A 179 -11.06 7.28 10.64
N THR A 180 -12.36 7.33 10.45
CA THR A 180 -13.31 6.69 11.38
C THR A 180 -13.80 5.37 10.77
N PRO A 181 -14.29 4.42 11.61
CA PRO A 181 -14.88 3.18 11.09
C PRO A 181 -16.05 3.44 10.12
N GLU A 182 -16.79 4.54 10.33
CA GLU A 182 -17.91 4.93 9.45
C GLU A 182 -17.43 5.33 8.04
N ASP A 183 -16.20 5.77 7.90
CA ASP A 183 -15.62 6.13 6.60
C ASP A 183 -15.41 4.92 5.66
N ILE A 184 -15.45 3.69 6.21
CA ILE A 184 -15.18 2.44 5.48
C ILE A 184 -16.44 1.56 5.44
N SER A 185 -17.45 1.85 6.27
CA SER A 185 -18.71 1.12 6.34
C SER A 185 -19.75 1.72 5.40
N HIS A 186 -20.09 1.02 4.33
CA HIS A 186 -21.33 1.23 3.57
C HIS A 186 -22.05 -0.10 3.38
#